data_9f42e9c0433b3eb63a62ce4aef0fade8
#
_entry.id   9f42e9c0433b3eb63a62ce4aef0fade8
#
_cell.length_a   1.000
_cell.length_b   1.000
_cell.length_c   1.000
_cell.angle_alpha   90.00
_cell.angle_beta   90.00
_cell.angle_gamma   90.00
#
_symmetry.space_group_name_H-M   'P 1'
#
loop_
_entity.id
_entity.type
_entity.pdbx_description
1 polymer ?
#
loop_
_entity_poly.entity_id
_entity_poly.type
_entity_poly.pdbx_seq_one_letter_code
_entity_poly.pdbx_strand_id
1 'polypeptide(L)'
;MFALRRWWDKYATRAGVAALVISLAWAMRQTQGAAIYEMYQVLTAPLQPGLTPAERLENAYILELQQRVIELENQNQSLRTNIDYADGQGKVTIAAVIGRSADSWWQQITVNKGSADGVTEGDMTTGPGGLVGRVVSVSRNTSQILLITDPTSQMGVKVSRSRALGVVRGNVDGRVIMQFF
;
A
#
# COMPACT_ATOMS: atom_id res chain seq x y z
N MET A 1 62.81 56.89 13.56
CA MET A 1 61.72 56.03 14.08
C MET A 1 60.34 56.71 14.14
N PHE A 2 60.17 57.93 13.66
CA PHE A 2 58.88 58.68 13.79
C PHE A 2 57.98 58.60 12.56
N ALA A 3 58.47 58.11 11.40
CA ALA A 3 57.66 58.04 10.16
C ALA A 3 56.66 56.83 10.15
N LEU A 4 57.02 55.71 10.79
CA LEU A 4 56.18 54.52 10.86
C LEU A 4 54.93 54.69 11.75
N ARG A 5 55.07 55.46 12.82
CA ARG A 5 53.94 55.73 13.76
C ARG A 5 52.84 56.57 13.13
N ARG A 6 53.22 57.55 12.31
CA ARG A 6 52.32 58.46 11.59
C ARG A 6 51.59 57.80 10.44
N TRP A 7 52.22 56.79 9.85
CA TRP A 7 51.59 55.96 8.79
C TRP A 7 50.58 54.99 9.42
N TRP A 8 50.89 54.42 10.57
CA TRP A 8 49.98 53.51 11.29
C TRP A 8 48.69 54.23 11.76
N ASP A 9 48.78 55.42 12.33
CA ASP A 9 47.58 56.15 12.79
C ASP A 9 46.64 56.53 11.62
N LYS A 10 47.13 56.64 10.43
CA LYS A 10 46.36 57.06 9.26
C LYS A 10 45.73 55.89 8.49
N TYR A 11 46.30 54.72 8.60
CA TYR A 11 45.87 53.55 7.81
C TYR A 11 45.41 52.37 8.68
N ALA A 12 45.67 52.40 10.00
CA ALA A 12 45.32 51.31 10.91
C ALA A 12 43.78 51.06 10.95
N THR A 13 43.00 52.13 10.94
CA THR A 13 41.53 51.98 10.88
C THR A 13 41.05 51.42 9.55
N ARG A 14 41.64 51.82 8.44
CA ARG A 14 41.30 51.30 7.11
C ARG A 14 41.78 49.87 6.93
N ALA A 15 42.95 49.54 7.40
CA ALA A 15 43.52 48.19 7.39
C ALA A 15 42.70 47.24 8.31
N GLY A 16 42.28 47.73 9.47
CA GLY A 16 41.39 47.00 10.38
C GLY A 16 40.03 46.65 9.76
N VAL A 17 39.39 47.62 9.09
CA VAL A 17 38.12 47.40 8.38
C VAL A 17 38.31 46.43 7.21
N ALA A 18 39.41 46.58 6.41
CA ALA A 18 39.71 45.66 5.33
C ALA A 18 39.93 44.22 5.84
N ALA A 19 40.69 44.05 6.93
CA ALA A 19 40.90 42.74 7.56
C ALA A 19 39.59 42.11 8.07
N LEU A 20 38.69 42.93 8.62
CA LEU A 20 37.39 42.49 9.12
C LEU A 20 36.48 42.05 7.96
N VAL A 21 36.44 42.80 6.84
CA VAL A 21 35.67 42.43 5.65
C VAL A 21 36.20 41.15 5.00
N ILE A 22 37.54 41.00 4.94
CA ILE A 22 38.16 39.79 4.37
C ILE A 22 37.88 38.59 5.28
N SER A 23 37.99 38.72 6.60
CA SER A 23 37.67 37.63 7.51
C SER A 23 36.21 37.25 7.46
N LEU A 24 35.30 38.21 7.32
CA LEU A 24 33.86 37.96 7.13
C LEU A 24 33.57 37.24 5.79
N ALA A 25 34.21 37.70 4.71
CA ALA A 25 34.05 37.07 3.40
C ALA A 25 34.64 35.64 3.39
N TRP A 26 35.77 35.43 4.08
CA TRP A 26 36.35 34.09 4.25
C TRP A 26 35.47 33.16 5.06
N ALA A 27 34.88 33.63 6.19
CA ALA A 27 33.92 32.89 6.99
C ALA A 27 32.66 32.55 6.20
N MET A 28 32.14 33.48 5.41
CA MET A 28 31.00 33.22 4.51
C MET A 28 31.31 32.16 3.45
N ARG A 29 32.54 32.17 2.93
CA ARG A 29 32.97 31.17 1.94
C ARG A 29 33.16 29.79 2.55
N GLN A 30 33.60 29.71 3.82
CA GLN A 30 33.82 28.47 4.54
C GLN A 30 32.52 27.78 4.96
N THR A 31 31.50 28.55 5.32
CA THR A 31 30.19 28.05 5.78
C THR A 31 29.20 27.77 4.66
N GLN A 32 29.57 27.98 3.40
CA GLN A 32 28.67 27.78 2.22
C GLN A 32 27.25 28.33 2.42
N GLY A 33 27.10 29.39 3.19
CA GLY A 33 25.82 30.00 3.50
C GLY A 33 25.01 29.34 4.63
N ALA A 34 25.49 28.27 5.24
CA ALA A 34 24.77 27.57 6.32
C ALA A 34 24.49 28.47 7.52
N ALA A 35 25.46 29.30 7.91
CA ALA A 35 25.30 30.27 9.01
C ALA A 35 24.21 31.33 8.76
N ILE A 36 24.00 31.72 7.51
CA ILE A 36 22.93 32.65 7.10
C ILE A 36 21.58 31.95 7.20
N TYR A 37 21.51 30.68 6.82
CA TYR A 37 20.29 29.88 6.91
C TYR A 37 19.88 29.61 8.37
N GLU A 38 20.84 29.29 9.25
CA GLU A 38 20.57 29.10 10.67
C GLU A 38 20.11 30.41 11.34
N MET A 39 20.76 31.52 11.02
CA MET A 39 20.38 32.83 11.55
C MET A 39 19.00 33.25 11.05
N TYR A 40 18.68 32.96 9.79
CA TYR A 40 17.35 33.20 9.21
C TYR A 40 16.30 32.33 9.90
N GLN A 41 16.58 31.04 10.15
CA GLN A 41 15.68 30.15 10.89
C GLN A 41 15.42 30.63 12.33
N VAL A 42 16.44 31.05 13.03
CA VAL A 42 16.30 31.56 14.43
C VAL A 42 15.49 32.87 14.48
N LEU A 43 15.70 33.76 13.51
CA LEU A 43 14.96 35.03 13.42
C LEU A 43 13.52 34.87 12.93
N THR A 44 13.23 33.89 12.09
CA THR A 44 11.89 33.64 11.54
C THR A 44 11.10 32.62 12.32
N ALA A 45 11.74 31.81 13.18
CA ALA A 45 11.08 30.81 14.03
C ALA A 45 9.89 31.35 14.84
N PRO A 46 9.95 32.52 15.49
CA PRO A 46 8.82 33.07 16.22
C PRO A 46 7.72 33.66 15.33
N LEU A 47 7.99 33.87 14.03
CA LEU A 47 7.05 34.44 13.06
C LEU A 47 6.39 33.38 12.17
N GLN A 48 6.86 32.15 12.22
CA GLN A 48 6.19 31.03 11.56
C GLN A 48 5.30 30.33 12.59
N PRO A 49 3.97 30.37 12.48
CA PRO A 49 3.06 29.59 13.29
C PRO A 49 3.18 28.12 12.87
N GLY A 50 4.32 27.52 13.13
CA GLY A 50 4.52 26.09 13.00
C GLY A 50 3.83 25.42 14.18
N LEU A 51 3.03 24.39 13.92
CA LEU A 51 2.44 23.52 14.92
C LEU A 51 3.53 23.12 15.95
N THR A 52 3.24 23.28 17.22
CA THR A 52 4.14 22.81 18.28
C THR A 52 4.39 21.31 18.12
N PRO A 53 5.52 20.77 18.62
CA PRO A 53 5.78 19.33 18.58
C PRO A 53 4.63 18.50 19.19
N ALA A 54 3.96 19.03 20.21
CA ALA A 54 2.80 18.40 20.83
C ALA A 54 1.58 18.34 19.87
N GLU A 55 1.27 19.44 19.20
CA GLU A 55 0.19 19.51 18.20
C GLU A 55 0.45 18.61 16.98
N ARG A 56 1.73 18.45 16.60
CA ARG A 56 2.11 17.52 15.52
C ARG A 56 1.86 16.06 15.92
N LEU A 57 2.18 15.69 17.14
CA LEU A 57 1.93 14.35 17.67
C LEU A 57 0.43 14.08 17.81
N GLU A 58 -0.33 15.05 18.31
CA GLU A 58 -1.79 14.94 18.42
C GLU A 58 -2.46 14.80 17.05
N ASN A 59 -2.07 15.62 16.08
CA ASN A 59 -2.58 15.51 14.71
C ASN A 59 -2.19 14.19 14.03
N ALA A 60 -0.97 13.68 14.26
CA ALA A 60 -0.55 12.38 13.75
C ALA A 60 -1.38 11.25 14.36
N TYR A 61 -1.65 11.31 15.67
CA TYR A 61 -2.49 10.32 16.36
C TYR A 61 -3.95 10.35 15.88
N ILE A 62 -4.52 11.55 15.70
CA ILE A 62 -5.86 11.71 15.12
C ILE A 62 -5.93 11.11 13.71
N LEU A 63 -4.92 11.38 12.89
CA LEU A 63 -4.85 10.83 11.53
C LEU A 63 -4.76 9.31 11.53
N GLU A 64 -3.95 8.73 12.42
CA GLU A 64 -3.86 7.27 12.60
C GLU A 64 -5.20 6.65 13.01
N LEU A 65 -5.88 7.26 13.99
CA LEU A 65 -7.20 6.80 14.41
C LEU A 65 -8.23 6.88 13.28
N GLN A 66 -8.22 7.97 12.51
CA GLN A 66 -9.12 8.12 11.35
C GLN A 66 -8.86 7.04 10.30
N GLN A 67 -7.59 6.75 9.99
CA GLN A 67 -7.23 5.67 9.07
C GLN A 67 -7.71 4.31 9.58
N ARG A 68 -7.58 4.08 10.89
CA ARG A 68 -8.03 2.83 11.50
C ARG A 68 -9.55 2.67 11.49
N VAL A 69 -10.29 3.77 11.68
CA VAL A 69 -11.76 3.78 11.54
C VAL A 69 -12.17 3.43 10.12
N ILE A 70 -11.57 4.09 9.11
CA ILE A 70 -11.86 3.82 7.69
C ILE A 70 -11.55 2.35 7.34
N GLU A 71 -10.44 1.83 7.82
CA GLU A 71 -10.06 0.42 7.60
C GLU A 71 -11.06 -0.54 8.21
N LEU A 72 -11.48 -0.31 9.46
CA LEU A 72 -12.48 -1.14 10.14
C LEU A 72 -13.86 -1.05 9.47
N GLU A 73 -14.26 0.12 9.00
CA GLU A 73 -15.50 0.30 8.25
C GLU A 73 -15.46 -0.48 6.92
N ASN A 74 -14.36 -0.41 6.18
CA ASN A 74 -14.17 -1.16 4.95
C ASN A 74 -14.21 -2.67 5.19
N GLN A 75 -13.54 -3.16 6.25
CA GLN A 75 -13.58 -4.56 6.65
C GLN A 75 -15.01 -4.99 7.03
N ASN A 76 -15.72 -4.18 7.78
CA ASN A 76 -17.10 -4.48 8.19
C ASN A 76 -18.05 -4.53 6.99
N GLN A 77 -17.90 -3.59 6.06
CA GLN A 77 -18.68 -3.58 4.82
C GLN A 77 -18.37 -4.80 3.94
N SER A 78 -17.09 -5.17 3.81
CA SER A 78 -16.69 -6.38 3.07
C SER A 78 -17.27 -7.64 3.70
N LEU A 79 -17.21 -7.76 5.02
CA LEU A 79 -17.80 -8.90 5.75
C LEU A 79 -19.32 -8.98 5.55
N ARG A 80 -20.03 -7.86 5.63
CA ARG A 80 -21.49 -7.80 5.38
C ARG A 80 -21.82 -8.23 3.96
N THR A 81 -21.10 -7.72 2.96
CA THR A 81 -21.31 -8.09 1.56
C THR A 81 -21.11 -9.59 1.35
N ASN A 82 -20.13 -10.20 2.02
CA ASN A 82 -19.89 -11.64 1.94
C ASN A 82 -21.02 -12.45 2.60
N ILE A 83 -21.58 -11.99 3.72
CA ILE A 83 -22.70 -12.63 4.41
C ILE A 83 -23.96 -12.53 3.54
N ASP A 84 -24.30 -11.34 3.06
CA ASP A 84 -25.47 -11.11 2.20
C ASP A 84 -25.39 -11.94 0.92
N TYR A 85 -24.18 -12.08 0.35
CA TYR A 85 -23.96 -12.94 -0.79
C TYR A 85 -24.22 -14.43 -0.47
N ALA A 86 -23.75 -14.90 0.69
CA ALA A 86 -23.93 -16.27 1.12
C ALA A 86 -25.42 -16.59 1.41
N ASP A 87 -26.13 -15.69 2.05
CA ASP A 87 -27.55 -15.85 2.37
C ASP A 87 -28.42 -15.95 1.10
N GLY A 88 -28.03 -15.26 0.03
CA GLY A 88 -28.70 -15.31 -1.26
C GLY A 88 -28.48 -16.59 -2.07
N GLN A 89 -27.48 -17.40 -1.73
CA GLN A 89 -27.10 -18.61 -2.49
C GLN A 89 -27.66 -19.94 -1.93
N GLY A 90 -28.36 -19.90 -0.80
CA GLY A 90 -28.87 -21.10 -0.13
C GLY A 90 -27.83 -21.76 0.77
N LYS A 91 -27.71 -23.09 0.73
CA LYS A 91 -26.75 -23.81 1.58
C LYS A 91 -25.32 -23.65 1.05
N VAL A 92 -24.59 -22.65 1.52
CA VAL A 92 -23.18 -22.41 1.19
C VAL A 92 -22.31 -22.50 2.42
N THR A 93 -21.03 -22.90 2.22
CA THR A 93 -20.00 -22.88 3.25
C THR A 93 -19.06 -21.72 2.98
N ILE A 94 -19.01 -20.74 3.90
CA ILE A 94 -18.09 -19.61 3.80
C ILE A 94 -16.69 -20.11 4.18
N ALA A 95 -15.72 -19.83 3.32
CA ALA A 95 -14.32 -20.21 3.51
C ALA A 95 -13.37 -19.05 3.31
N ALA A 96 -12.32 -18.99 4.12
CA ALA A 96 -11.25 -18.01 3.95
C ALA A 96 -10.08 -18.61 3.19
N VAL A 97 -9.48 -17.83 2.28
CA VAL A 97 -8.26 -18.23 1.58
C VAL A 97 -7.09 -18.10 2.57
N ILE A 98 -6.40 -19.21 2.81
CA ILE A 98 -5.25 -19.31 3.74
C ILE A 98 -3.92 -19.51 3.03
N GLY A 99 -3.94 -19.81 1.73
CA GLY A 99 -2.74 -20.01 0.94
C GLY A 99 -3.01 -19.89 -0.55
N ARG A 100 -1.95 -19.60 -1.30
CA ARG A 100 -1.95 -19.61 -2.75
C ARG A 100 -0.73 -20.40 -3.22
N SER A 101 -0.87 -21.19 -4.29
CA SER A 101 0.28 -21.85 -4.90
C SER A 101 1.31 -20.83 -5.33
N ALA A 102 2.59 -21.07 -4.97
CA ALA A 102 3.70 -20.22 -5.40
C ALA A 102 4.07 -20.43 -6.86
N ASP A 103 3.69 -21.57 -7.43
CA ASP A 103 3.91 -21.89 -8.83
C ASP A 103 2.91 -21.14 -9.70
N SER A 104 3.40 -20.27 -10.56
CA SER A 104 2.60 -19.58 -11.58
C SER A 104 1.95 -20.56 -12.58
N TRP A 105 2.40 -21.81 -12.60
CA TRP A 105 1.90 -22.89 -13.45
C TRP A 105 0.54 -23.43 -12.99
N TRP A 106 0.31 -23.49 -11.65
CA TRP A 106 -0.94 -23.95 -11.07
C TRP A 106 -1.65 -22.81 -10.38
N GLN A 107 -2.72 -22.33 -10.96
CA GLN A 107 -3.54 -21.29 -10.33
C GLN A 107 -4.49 -21.94 -9.32
N GLN A 108 -3.93 -22.31 -8.15
CA GLN A 108 -4.66 -22.93 -7.06
C GLN A 108 -4.61 -22.09 -5.80
N ILE A 109 -5.70 -22.10 -5.07
CA ILE A 109 -5.79 -21.51 -3.73
C ILE A 109 -6.19 -22.58 -2.71
N THR A 110 -5.71 -22.42 -1.49
CA THR A 110 -6.09 -23.25 -0.34
C THR A 110 -7.01 -22.47 0.57
N VAL A 111 -8.10 -23.11 0.99
CA VAL A 111 -9.08 -22.52 1.92
C VAL A 111 -9.14 -23.32 3.22
N ASN A 112 -9.61 -22.66 4.30
CA ASN A 112 -9.69 -23.20 5.67
C ASN A 112 -10.96 -24.04 5.93
N LYS A 113 -11.54 -24.63 4.89
CA LYS A 113 -12.71 -25.51 4.97
C LYS A 113 -12.43 -26.82 4.26
N GLY A 114 -12.87 -27.93 4.84
CA GLY A 114 -12.60 -29.26 4.32
C GLY A 114 -13.78 -30.21 4.47
N SER A 115 -13.50 -31.50 4.45
CA SER A 115 -14.53 -32.56 4.56
C SER A 115 -15.31 -32.49 5.86
N ALA A 116 -14.69 -32.00 6.96
CA ALA A 116 -15.37 -31.81 8.24
C ALA A 116 -16.46 -30.72 8.17
N ASP A 117 -16.34 -29.78 7.24
CA ASP A 117 -17.31 -28.70 7.00
C ASP A 117 -18.32 -29.07 5.88
N GLY A 118 -18.23 -30.28 5.32
CA GLY A 118 -19.10 -30.76 4.26
C GLY A 118 -18.65 -30.41 2.84
N VAL A 119 -17.38 -29.97 2.67
CA VAL A 119 -16.81 -29.72 1.36
C VAL A 119 -16.44 -31.04 0.68
N THR A 120 -16.79 -31.15 -0.61
CA THR A 120 -16.48 -32.33 -1.44
C THR A 120 -15.70 -31.95 -2.69
N GLU A 121 -14.94 -32.91 -3.24
CA GLU A 121 -14.27 -32.72 -4.52
C GLU A 121 -15.30 -32.49 -5.63
N GLY A 122 -15.04 -31.52 -6.48
CA GLY A 122 -15.97 -31.12 -7.53
C GLY A 122 -16.88 -29.95 -7.16
N ASP A 123 -16.97 -29.57 -5.90
CA ASP A 123 -17.78 -28.42 -5.48
C ASP A 123 -17.33 -27.14 -6.18
N MET A 124 -18.32 -26.33 -6.53
CA MET A 124 -18.10 -25.05 -7.18
C MET A 124 -17.86 -23.98 -6.13
N THR A 125 -16.84 -23.15 -6.35
CA THR A 125 -16.52 -22.04 -5.49
C THR A 125 -16.90 -20.73 -6.16
N THR A 126 -17.72 -19.92 -5.46
CA THR A 126 -18.18 -18.62 -5.94
C THR A 126 -17.77 -17.52 -4.95
N GLY A 127 -17.77 -16.29 -5.42
CA GLY A 127 -17.53 -15.10 -4.61
C GLY A 127 -18.35 -13.93 -5.15
N PRO A 128 -18.20 -12.71 -4.58
CA PRO A 128 -18.97 -11.54 -5.02
C PRO A 128 -18.80 -11.19 -6.49
N GLY A 129 -17.66 -11.60 -7.09
CA GLY A 129 -17.39 -11.42 -8.52
C GLY A 129 -17.92 -12.54 -9.45
N GLY A 130 -18.54 -13.58 -8.88
CA GLY A 130 -19.04 -14.74 -9.62
C GLY A 130 -18.25 -16.03 -9.38
N LEU A 131 -18.15 -16.88 -10.40
CA LEU A 131 -17.46 -18.17 -10.30
C LEU A 131 -15.95 -17.99 -10.14
N VAL A 132 -15.38 -18.56 -9.08
CA VAL A 132 -13.95 -18.51 -8.75
C VAL A 132 -13.22 -19.74 -9.25
N GLY A 133 -13.78 -20.93 -9.04
CA GLY A 133 -13.14 -22.16 -9.40
C GLY A 133 -13.88 -23.41 -8.92
N ARG A 134 -13.17 -24.52 -8.87
CA ARG A 134 -13.69 -25.81 -8.43
C ARG A 134 -12.74 -26.46 -7.44
N VAL A 135 -13.29 -27.13 -6.44
CA VAL A 135 -12.54 -27.93 -5.48
C VAL A 135 -11.92 -29.13 -6.17
N VAL A 136 -10.60 -29.29 -6.10
CA VAL A 136 -9.84 -30.39 -6.73
C VAL A 136 -9.25 -31.36 -5.73
N SER A 137 -9.09 -30.94 -4.49
CA SER A 137 -8.61 -31.80 -3.41
C SER A 137 -9.19 -31.37 -2.08
N VAL A 138 -9.54 -32.31 -1.23
CA VAL A 138 -10.14 -32.06 0.08
C VAL A 138 -9.38 -32.82 1.15
N SER A 139 -8.94 -32.08 2.16
CA SER A 139 -8.43 -32.63 3.43
C SER A 139 -9.49 -32.46 4.49
N ARG A 140 -9.20 -32.91 5.72
CA ARG A 140 -10.17 -32.83 6.82
C ARG A 140 -10.63 -31.39 7.12
N ASN A 141 -9.69 -30.42 7.17
CA ASN A 141 -9.93 -29.04 7.58
C ASN A 141 -9.60 -28.02 6.49
N THR A 142 -9.11 -28.45 5.34
CA THR A 142 -8.72 -27.57 4.23
C THR A 142 -9.11 -28.18 2.91
N SER A 143 -9.26 -27.34 1.88
CA SER A 143 -9.43 -27.81 0.51
C SER A 143 -8.64 -26.94 -0.47
N GLN A 144 -8.30 -27.53 -1.61
CA GLN A 144 -7.63 -26.85 -2.71
C GLN A 144 -8.63 -26.59 -3.82
N ILE A 145 -8.60 -25.37 -4.32
CA ILE A 145 -9.51 -24.89 -5.37
C ILE A 145 -8.65 -24.55 -6.59
N LEU A 146 -8.95 -25.17 -7.71
CA LEU A 146 -8.41 -24.82 -9.01
C LEU A 146 -9.19 -23.62 -9.55
N LEU A 147 -8.50 -22.53 -9.83
CA LEU A 147 -9.13 -21.31 -10.34
C LEU A 147 -9.65 -21.51 -11.76
N ILE A 148 -10.72 -20.81 -12.08
CA ILE A 148 -11.31 -20.80 -13.42
C ILE A 148 -10.35 -20.26 -14.49
N THR A 149 -9.38 -19.43 -14.07
CA THR A 149 -8.35 -18.86 -14.95
C THR A 149 -7.20 -19.81 -15.26
N ASP A 150 -7.12 -20.96 -14.56
CA ASP A 150 -6.10 -21.97 -14.83
C ASP A 150 -6.29 -22.58 -16.23
N PRO A 151 -5.22 -22.71 -17.03
CA PRO A 151 -5.32 -23.30 -18.39
C PRO A 151 -5.85 -24.73 -18.42
N THR A 152 -5.70 -25.47 -17.33
CA THR A 152 -6.22 -26.85 -17.19
C THR A 152 -7.66 -26.88 -16.70
N SER A 153 -8.20 -25.76 -16.24
CA SER A 153 -9.58 -25.64 -15.77
C SER A 153 -10.54 -25.60 -16.96
N GLN A 154 -11.51 -26.52 -16.94
CA GLN A 154 -12.62 -26.59 -17.90
C GLN A 154 -13.92 -26.79 -17.15
N MET A 155 -14.90 -25.95 -17.43
CA MET A 155 -16.23 -26.03 -16.81
C MET A 155 -17.34 -25.79 -17.82
N GLY A 156 -18.36 -26.68 -17.82
CA GLY A 156 -19.60 -26.46 -18.54
C GLY A 156 -20.40 -25.34 -17.91
N VAL A 157 -20.82 -24.36 -18.67
CA VAL A 157 -21.58 -23.22 -18.19
C VAL A 157 -22.80 -22.97 -19.10
N LYS A 158 -23.80 -22.34 -18.48
CA LYS A 158 -25.01 -21.87 -19.17
C LYS A 158 -25.14 -20.38 -18.98
N VAL A 159 -25.20 -19.61 -20.04
CA VAL A 159 -25.44 -18.16 -19.99
C VAL A 159 -26.89 -17.90 -19.60
N SER A 160 -27.10 -17.22 -18.49
CA SER A 160 -28.46 -17.00 -17.93
C SER A 160 -29.37 -16.24 -18.90
N ARG A 161 -28.85 -15.24 -19.61
CA ARG A 161 -29.60 -14.37 -20.51
C ARG A 161 -30.01 -15.04 -21.83
N SER A 162 -29.06 -15.70 -22.49
CA SER A 162 -29.29 -16.34 -23.80
C SER A 162 -29.65 -17.83 -23.72
N ARG A 163 -29.46 -18.43 -22.54
CA ARG A 163 -29.55 -19.88 -22.29
C ARG A 163 -28.58 -20.71 -23.13
N ALA A 164 -27.62 -20.06 -23.82
CA ALA A 164 -26.61 -20.74 -24.57
C ALA A 164 -25.72 -21.58 -23.64
N LEU A 165 -25.38 -22.78 -24.10
CA LEU A 165 -24.46 -23.68 -23.44
C LEU A 165 -23.07 -23.51 -24.02
N GLY A 166 -22.06 -23.68 -23.18
CA GLY A 166 -20.68 -23.61 -23.62
C GLY A 166 -19.73 -24.16 -22.56
N VAL A 167 -18.46 -24.25 -22.93
CA VAL A 167 -17.36 -24.58 -22.03
C VAL A 167 -16.52 -23.34 -21.77
N VAL A 168 -16.24 -23.11 -20.53
CA VAL A 168 -15.31 -22.07 -20.07
C VAL A 168 -13.96 -22.71 -19.79
N ARG A 169 -12.89 -22.11 -20.33
CA ARG A 169 -11.50 -22.52 -20.13
C ARG A 169 -10.64 -21.32 -19.75
N GLY A 170 -9.74 -21.53 -18.79
CA GLY A 170 -8.69 -20.57 -18.48
C GLY A 170 -7.63 -20.47 -19.57
N ASN A 171 -6.91 -19.36 -19.60
CA ASN A 171 -5.78 -19.13 -20.51
C ASN A 171 -4.53 -18.76 -19.68
N VAL A 172 -3.35 -18.94 -20.28
CA VAL A 172 -2.05 -18.58 -19.71
C VAL A 172 -1.94 -17.11 -19.29
N ASP A 173 -2.72 -16.24 -19.93
CA ASP A 173 -2.80 -14.81 -19.61
C ASP A 173 -3.67 -14.49 -18.37
N GLY A 174 -4.17 -15.52 -17.66
CA GLY A 174 -5.10 -15.34 -16.53
C GLY A 174 -6.50 -14.89 -16.93
N ARG A 175 -6.87 -15.07 -18.21
CA ARG A 175 -8.19 -14.77 -18.76
C ARG A 175 -9.00 -16.05 -18.90
N VAL A 176 -10.29 -15.86 -19.04
CA VAL A 176 -11.24 -16.95 -19.23
C VAL A 176 -11.88 -16.79 -20.60
N ILE A 177 -11.89 -17.86 -21.38
CA ILE A 177 -12.50 -17.91 -22.73
C ILE A 177 -13.68 -18.85 -22.67
N MET A 178 -14.83 -18.42 -23.17
CA MET A 178 -16.02 -19.24 -23.34
C MET A 178 -16.16 -19.66 -24.77
N GLN A 179 -16.31 -20.98 -25.00
CA GLN A 179 -16.62 -21.56 -26.27
C GLN A 179 -18.08 -22.05 -26.24
N PHE A 180 -18.86 -21.60 -27.20
CA PHE A 180 -20.26 -21.99 -27.33
C PHE A 180 -20.36 -23.27 -28.19
N PHE A 181 -21.38 -24.06 -27.90
CA PHE A 181 -21.77 -25.20 -28.76
C PHE A 181 -22.80 -24.77 -29.79
#